data_9d2285c31f55ffe4e48a0e974dfebc7d
#
_entry.id   9d2285c31f55ffe4e48a0e974dfebc7d
#
_cell.length_a   1.000
_cell.length_b   1.000
_cell.length_c   1.000
_cell.angle_alpha   90.00
_cell.angle_beta   90.00
_cell.angle_gamma   90.00
#
_symmetry.space_group_name_H-M   'P 1'
#
loop_
_entity.id
_entity.type
_entity.pdbx_description
1 polymer ?
#
loop_
_entity_poly.entity_id
_entity_poly.type
_entity_poly.pdbx_seq_one_letter_code
_entity_poly.pdbx_strand_id
1 'polypeptide(L)'
;MLEAKDVNFAYLRGQPVINDMDCRIEDGEFVALLGHNGSGKTTLSRLFMALCHPRSGEVLVDGEDIIKREPADLADKIGYVFQNPDLQILEDTVFDEVAYGPRAKKLTEETIKRQVLEALDAMGLTELQKEYPRLLSFGQKRRLGVAAALALNPRTLILDEITNGQDALEKENMMSYLKAINEKRGITIILISHDMDIVRRYAKRAVVLHHGRKVFDGTPKEL
;
A
#
# COMPACT_ATOMS: atom_id res chain seq x y z
N MET A 1 3.20 -3.09 12.68
CA MET A 1 4.67 -2.97 12.46
C MET A 1 5.11 -3.97 11.40
N LEU A 2 5.93 -3.55 10.42
CA LEU A 2 6.56 -4.41 9.41
C LEU A 2 8.08 -4.41 9.59
N GLU A 3 8.72 -5.57 9.47
CA GLU A 3 10.17 -5.67 9.64
C GLU A 3 10.77 -6.71 8.69
N ALA A 4 11.84 -6.36 8.02
CA ALA A 4 12.73 -7.25 7.30
C ALA A 4 14.07 -7.29 8.03
N LYS A 5 14.60 -8.49 8.32
CA LYS A 5 15.87 -8.72 9.03
C LYS A 5 16.77 -9.60 8.17
N ASP A 6 17.92 -9.06 7.79
CA ASP A 6 18.94 -9.75 6.97
C ASP A 6 18.35 -10.45 5.72
N VAL A 7 17.30 -9.84 5.13
CA VAL A 7 16.55 -10.46 4.05
C VAL A 7 17.32 -10.48 2.74
N ASN A 8 17.42 -11.67 2.15
CA ASN A 8 17.94 -11.88 0.82
C ASN A 8 16.88 -12.56 -0.06
N PHE A 9 16.66 -12.02 -1.27
CA PHE A 9 15.68 -12.55 -2.21
C PHE A 9 16.13 -12.45 -3.67
N ALA A 10 15.74 -13.45 -4.46
CA ALA A 10 15.87 -13.46 -5.92
C ALA A 10 14.75 -14.28 -6.54
N TYR A 11 14.16 -13.79 -7.63
CA TYR A 11 13.18 -14.54 -8.42
C TYR A 11 13.83 -15.75 -9.13
N LEU A 12 15.01 -15.54 -9.70
CA LEU A 12 15.79 -16.57 -10.37
C LEU A 12 17.12 -16.79 -9.65
N ARG A 13 17.69 -18.01 -9.74
CA ARG A 13 19.01 -18.29 -9.19
C ARG A 13 20.07 -17.39 -9.85
N GLY A 14 20.94 -16.79 -9.04
CA GLY A 14 22.05 -15.94 -9.52
C GLY A 14 21.66 -14.51 -9.87
N GLN A 15 20.42 -14.08 -9.69
CA GLN A 15 19.98 -12.71 -9.92
C GLN A 15 19.35 -12.13 -8.64
N PRO A 16 20.17 -11.69 -7.67
CA PRO A 16 19.66 -11.13 -6.42
C PRO A 16 18.90 -9.83 -6.68
N VAL A 17 17.75 -9.67 -6.03
CA VAL A 17 16.88 -8.47 -6.12
C VAL A 17 16.84 -7.74 -4.80
N ILE A 18 16.89 -8.45 -3.68
CA ILE A 18 17.05 -7.92 -2.33
C ILE A 18 18.30 -8.54 -1.74
N ASN A 19 19.15 -7.71 -1.13
CA ASN A 19 20.46 -8.09 -0.60
C ASN A 19 20.65 -7.49 0.79
N ASP A 20 20.80 -8.35 1.81
CA ASP A 20 21.07 -7.97 3.21
C ASP A 20 20.17 -6.79 3.65
N MET A 21 18.85 -6.98 3.46
CA MET A 21 17.89 -5.92 3.71
C MET A 21 17.45 -5.92 5.17
N ASP A 22 17.78 -4.83 5.85
CA ASP A 22 17.25 -4.47 7.15
C ASP A 22 16.36 -3.25 7.02
N CYS A 23 15.05 -3.45 7.22
CA CYS A 23 14.07 -2.37 7.14
C CYS A 23 12.96 -2.62 8.15
N ARG A 24 12.72 -1.65 9.03
CA ARG A 24 11.64 -1.67 10.00
C ARG A 24 10.76 -0.45 9.84
N ILE A 25 9.45 -0.67 9.80
CA ILE A 25 8.42 0.37 9.67
C ILE A 25 7.48 0.23 10.87
N GLU A 26 7.41 1.29 11.66
CA GLU A 26 6.59 1.32 12.88
C GLU A 26 5.11 1.60 12.56
N ASP A 27 4.25 1.27 13.51
CA ASP A 27 2.82 1.55 13.37
C ASP A 27 2.55 3.07 13.37
N GLY A 28 1.66 3.49 12.48
CA GLY A 28 1.26 4.90 12.33
C GLY A 28 2.27 5.78 11.58
N GLU A 29 3.40 5.24 11.10
CA GLU A 29 4.33 6.01 10.26
C GLU A 29 3.73 6.36 8.89
N PHE A 30 4.14 7.49 8.35
CA PHE A 30 3.99 7.81 6.94
C PHE A 30 5.40 7.81 6.31
N VAL A 31 5.74 6.69 5.65
CA VAL A 31 7.08 6.43 5.09
C VAL A 31 7.05 6.47 3.58
N ALA A 32 8.01 7.16 2.97
CA ALA A 32 8.27 7.07 1.54
C ALA A 32 9.33 5.99 1.26
N LEU A 33 9.02 5.05 0.38
CA LEU A 33 9.95 4.05 -0.11
C LEU A 33 10.43 4.48 -1.51
N LEU A 34 11.68 4.88 -1.61
CA LEU A 34 12.28 5.53 -2.76
C LEU A 34 13.35 4.64 -3.42
N GLY A 35 13.72 5.00 -4.64
CA GLY A 35 14.78 4.35 -5.41
C GLY A 35 14.39 4.25 -6.88
N HIS A 36 15.39 4.04 -7.74
CA HIS A 36 15.16 3.88 -9.18
C HIS A 36 14.39 2.58 -9.51
N ASN A 37 13.92 2.45 -10.75
CA ASN A 37 13.27 1.23 -11.21
C ASN A 37 14.23 0.04 -11.11
N GLY A 38 13.72 -1.09 -10.60
CA GLY A 38 14.53 -2.28 -10.32
C GLY A 38 15.36 -2.23 -9.03
N SER A 39 15.22 -1.20 -8.18
CA SER A 39 15.96 -1.14 -6.91
C SER A 39 15.44 -2.09 -5.82
N GLY A 40 14.28 -2.75 -6.03
CA GLY A 40 13.73 -3.74 -5.10
C GLY A 40 12.47 -3.28 -4.33
N LYS A 41 11.96 -2.05 -4.53
CA LYS A 41 10.79 -1.50 -3.79
C LYS A 41 9.56 -2.42 -3.83
N THR A 42 9.08 -2.72 -5.03
CA THR A 42 7.93 -3.61 -5.23
C THR A 42 8.20 -5.03 -4.71
N THR A 43 9.45 -5.51 -4.79
CA THR A 43 9.83 -6.82 -4.25
C THR A 43 9.79 -6.82 -2.72
N LEU A 44 10.29 -5.77 -2.07
CA LEU A 44 10.18 -5.63 -0.60
C LEU A 44 8.72 -5.58 -0.15
N SER A 45 7.86 -4.84 -0.88
CA SER A 45 6.42 -4.83 -0.61
C SER A 45 5.77 -6.21 -0.77
N ARG A 46 6.15 -6.96 -1.81
CA ARG A 46 5.66 -8.33 -2.02
C ARG A 46 6.10 -9.29 -0.91
N LEU A 47 7.30 -9.12 -0.37
CA LEU A 47 7.78 -9.89 0.77
C LEU A 47 6.92 -9.61 2.01
N PHE A 48 6.61 -8.35 2.33
CA PHE A 48 5.73 -7.99 3.45
C PHE A 48 4.30 -8.55 3.32
N MET A 49 3.83 -8.79 2.11
CA MET A 49 2.51 -9.37 1.83
C MET A 49 2.50 -10.90 1.67
N ALA A 50 3.61 -11.59 1.94
CA ALA A 50 3.78 -13.02 1.69
C ALA A 50 3.49 -13.45 0.22
N LEU A 51 3.54 -12.52 -0.76
CA LEU A 51 3.44 -12.82 -2.18
C LEU A 51 4.71 -13.48 -2.74
N CYS A 52 5.80 -13.38 -2.01
CA CYS A 52 7.03 -14.13 -2.18
C CYS A 52 7.72 -14.29 -0.83
N HIS A 53 8.60 -15.30 -0.71
CA HIS A 53 9.28 -15.60 0.54
C HIS A 53 10.79 -15.39 0.40
N PRO A 54 11.48 -14.90 1.45
CA PRO A 54 12.91 -14.67 1.42
C PRO A 54 13.67 -15.99 1.23
N ARG A 55 14.88 -15.93 0.65
CA ARG A 55 15.80 -17.06 0.60
C ARG A 55 16.58 -17.23 1.90
N SER A 56 16.82 -16.14 2.58
CA SER A 56 17.39 -16.08 3.93
C SER A 56 16.93 -14.81 4.63
N GLY A 57 17.09 -14.74 5.94
CA GLY A 57 16.56 -13.68 6.78
C GLY A 57 15.09 -13.92 7.14
N GLU A 58 14.49 -12.97 7.82
CA GLU A 58 13.13 -13.05 8.35
C GLU A 58 12.31 -11.84 7.89
N VAL A 59 11.03 -12.08 7.59
CA VAL A 59 10.04 -11.03 7.37
C VAL A 59 8.96 -11.14 8.44
N LEU A 60 8.81 -10.08 9.22
CA LEU A 60 7.90 -10.05 10.36
C LEU A 60 6.77 -9.05 10.13
N VAL A 61 5.55 -9.47 10.45
CA VAL A 61 4.36 -8.62 10.53
C VAL A 61 3.81 -8.70 11.94
N ASP A 62 3.74 -7.55 12.63
CA ASP A 62 3.36 -7.47 14.04
C ASP A 62 4.23 -8.36 14.96
N GLY A 63 5.51 -8.54 14.63
CA GLY A 63 6.46 -9.37 15.38
C GLY A 63 6.39 -10.87 15.08
N GLU A 64 5.47 -11.32 14.22
CA GLU A 64 5.34 -12.72 13.79
C GLU A 64 6.03 -12.96 12.45
N ASP A 65 6.85 -13.99 12.33
CA ASP A 65 7.43 -14.43 11.06
C ASP A 65 6.35 -14.96 10.13
N ILE A 66 6.30 -14.37 8.92
CA ILE A 66 5.27 -14.68 7.92
C ILE A 66 5.69 -15.73 6.89
N ILE A 67 6.80 -16.44 7.11
CA ILE A 67 7.31 -17.43 6.15
C ILE A 67 6.31 -18.53 5.78
N LYS A 68 5.36 -18.84 6.68
CA LYS A 68 4.30 -19.85 6.48
C LYS A 68 2.92 -19.23 6.24
N ARG A 69 2.83 -17.93 6.11
CA ARG A 69 1.56 -17.23 5.87
C ARG A 69 1.27 -17.14 4.38
N GLU A 70 -0.02 -17.21 4.06
CA GLU A 70 -0.54 -16.92 2.73
C GLU A 70 -0.94 -15.43 2.63
N PRO A 71 -0.96 -14.81 1.43
CA PRO A 71 -1.41 -13.41 1.27
C PRO A 71 -2.80 -13.14 1.86
N ALA A 72 -3.71 -14.13 1.79
CA ALA A 72 -5.05 -14.03 2.36
C ALA A 72 -5.07 -13.87 3.89
N ASP A 73 -4.04 -14.39 4.59
CA ASP A 73 -3.91 -14.27 6.06
C ASP A 73 -3.51 -12.85 6.48
N LEU A 74 -2.92 -12.08 5.56
CA LEU A 74 -2.42 -10.74 5.79
C LEU A 74 -3.31 -9.64 5.21
N ALA A 75 -4.37 -9.99 4.47
CA ALA A 75 -5.21 -9.02 3.76
C ALA A 75 -5.96 -8.04 4.68
N ASP A 76 -6.19 -8.39 5.96
CA ASP A 76 -6.75 -7.53 6.99
C ASP A 76 -5.68 -6.76 7.79
N LYS A 77 -4.40 -7.06 7.60
CA LYS A 77 -3.27 -6.35 8.20
C LYS A 77 -2.64 -5.36 7.23
N ILE A 78 -2.52 -5.75 5.95
CA ILE A 78 -1.81 -4.98 4.92
C ILE A 78 -2.70 -4.84 3.68
N GLY A 79 -3.11 -3.62 3.37
CA GLY A 79 -3.74 -3.27 2.10
C GLY A 79 -2.69 -2.85 1.07
N TYR A 80 -2.90 -3.24 -0.18
CA TYR A 80 -2.02 -2.86 -1.28
C TYR A 80 -2.81 -2.22 -2.42
N VAL A 81 -2.30 -1.12 -2.93
CA VAL A 81 -2.90 -0.40 -4.07
C VAL A 81 -1.91 -0.38 -5.23
N PHE A 82 -2.32 -0.94 -6.35
CA PHE A 82 -1.50 -1.06 -7.55
C PHE A 82 -1.34 0.26 -8.29
N GLN A 83 -0.22 0.40 -9.00
CA GLN A 83 0.07 1.54 -9.86
C GLN A 83 -1.02 1.76 -10.93
N ASN A 84 -1.47 0.68 -11.58
CA ASN A 84 -2.56 0.73 -12.56
C ASN A 84 -3.89 0.30 -11.92
N PRO A 85 -4.83 1.25 -11.72
CA PRO A 85 -6.10 0.94 -11.06
C PRO A 85 -7.00 0.02 -11.89
N ASP A 86 -6.87 -0.01 -13.23
CA ASP A 86 -7.71 -0.87 -14.08
C ASP A 86 -7.44 -2.36 -13.84
N LEU A 87 -6.27 -2.73 -13.29
CA LEU A 87 -5.93 -4.10 -12.94
C LEU A 87 -6.60 -4.58 -11.65
N GLN A 88 -7.16 -3.68 -10.86
CA GLN A 88 -7.84 -3.99 -9.60
C GLN A 88 -9.36 -4.13 -9.75
N ILE A 89 -9.96 -3.50 -10.78
CA ILE A 89 -11.40 -3.40 -10.93
C ILE A 89 -11.98 -4.71 -11.45
N LEU A 90 -12.82 -5.35 -10.64
CA LEU A 90 -13.42 -6.67 -10.87
C LEU A 90 -14.95 -6.60 -10.96
N GLU A 91 -15.59 -5.67 -10.24
CA GLU A 91 -17.03 -5.64 -10.01
C GLU A 91 -17.77 -4.61 -10.87
N ASP A 92 -19.10 -4.71 -10.91
CA ASP A 92 -19.97 -3.87 -11.74
C ASP A 92 -20.39 -2.56 -11.07
N THR A 93 -20.26 -2.45 -9.74
CA THR A 93 -20.54 -1.20 -9.03
C THR A 93 -19.36 -0.81 -8.12
N VAL A 94 -19.22 0.49 -7.88
CA VAL A 94 -18.24 1.03 -6.93
C VAL A 94 -18.44 0.43 -5.52
N PHE A 95 -19.71 0.26 -5.12
CA PHE A 95 -20.02 -0.37 -3.83
C PHE A 95 -19.53 -1.82 -3.79
N ASP A 96 -19.84 -2.61 -4.82
CA ASP A 96 -19.48 -4.02 -4.86
C ASP A 96 -17.95 -4.21 -4.95
N GLU A 97 -17.26 -3.34 -5.68
CA GLU A 97 -15.80 -3.33 -5.73
C GLU A 97 -15.17 -3.17 -4.34
N VAL A 98 -15.67 -2.22 -3.55
CA VAL A 98 -15.19 -2.00 -2.17
C VAL A 98 -15.64 -3.13 -1.24
N ALA A 99 -16.81 -3.73 -1.50
CA ALA A 99 -17.35 -4.85 -0.72
C ALA A 99 -16.65 -6.18 -1.00
N TYR A 100 -15.89 -6.30 -2.08
CA TYR A 100 -15.28 -7.55 -2.50
C TYR A 100 -14.41 -8.21 -1.40
N GLY A 101 -13.48 -7.46 -0.83
CA GLY A 101 -12.60 -7.95 0.25
C GLY A 101 -13.38 -8.39 1.50
N PRO A 102 -14.24 -7.53 2.08
CA PRO A 102 -15.11 -7.89 3.20
C PRO A 102 -15.99 -9.12 2.94
N ARG A 103 -16.55 -9.28 1.74
CA ARG A 103 -17.32 -10.47 1.34
C ARG A 103 -16.43 -11.73 1.29
N ALA A 104 -15.24 -11.63 0.72
CA ALA A 104 -14.28 -12.73 0.69
C ALA A 104 -13.88 -13.21 2.09
N LYS A 105 -13.82 -12.29 3.06
CA LYS A 105 -13.62 -12.59 4.50
C LYS A 105 -14.90 -13.08 5.20
N LYS A 106 -16.02 -13.22 4.47
CA LYS A 106 -17.30 -13.70 4.99
C LYS A 106 -17.83 -12.90 6.19
N LEU A 107 -17.64 -11.58 6.16
CA LEU A 107 -18.20 -10.68 7.16
C LEU A 107 -19.73 -10.60 7.02
N THR A 108 -20.42 -10.15 8.07
CA THR A 108 -21.86 -9.95 8.03
C THR A 108 -22.22 -8.77 7.10
N GLU A 109 -23.39 -8.83 6.46
CA GLU A 109 -23.86 -7.77 5.55
C GLU A 109 -23.90 -6.38 6.21
N GLU A 110 -24.25 -6.31 7.49
CA GLU A 110 -24.23 -5.07 8.26
C GLU A 110 -22.79 -4.52 8.39
N THR A 111 -21.83 -5.39 8.70
CA THR A 111 -20.41 -5.02 8.80
C THR A 111 -19.86 -4.59 7.44
N ILE A 112 -20.17 -5.33 6.37
CA ILE A 112 -19.76 -5.01 5.00
C ILE A 112 -20.26 -3.63 4.64
N LYS A 113 -21.59 -3.38 4.79
CA LYS A 113 -22.19 -2.09 4.45
C LYS A 113 -21.54 -0.92 5.21
N ARG A 114 -21.32 -1.08 6.51
CA ARG A 114 -20.65 -0.06 7.33
C ARG A 114 -19.23 0.21 6.85
N GLN A 115 -18.39 -0.83 6.68
CA GLN A 115 -17.00 -0.68 6.25
C GLN A 115 -16.89 -0.07 4.85
N VAL A 116 -17.75 -0.48 3.92
CA VAL A 116 -17.80 0.07 2.56
C VAL A 116 -18.13 1.55 2.58
N LEU A 117 -19.19 1.96 3.29
CA LEU A 117 -19.58 3.38 3.36
C LEU A 117 -18.50 4.24 4.02
N GLU A 118 -17.87 3.76 5.10
CA GLU A 118 -16.75 4.44 5.75
C GLU A 118 -15.53 4.59 4.83
N ALA A 119 -15.24 3.57 4.00
CA ALA A 119 -14.15 3.63 3.05
C ALA A 119 -14.43 4.56 1.87
N LEU A 120 -15.66 4.53 1.34
CA LEU A 120 -16.10 5.44 0.26
C LEU A 120 -16.11 6.90 0.73
N ASP A 121 -16.60 7.17 1.94
CA ASP A 121 -16.59 8.50 2.54
C ASP A 121 -15.15 9.02 2.73
N ALA A 122 -14.26 8.19 3.28
CA ALA A 122 -12.86 8.54 3.47
C ALA A 122 -12.14 8.90 2.17
N MET A 123 -12.60 8.42 1.01
CA MET A 123 -12.02 8.67 -0.31
C MET A 123 -12.86 9.63 -1.18
N GLY A 124 -13.96 10.20 -0.63
CA GLY A 124 -14.84 11.12 -1.33
C GLY A 124 -15.53 10.48 -2.54
N LEU A 125 -16.01 9.24 -2.39
CA LEU A 125 -16.66 8.44 -3.45
C LEU A 125 -18.10 8.06 -3.12
N THR A 126 -18.67 8.51 -2.00
CA THR A 126 -19.99 8.12 -1.51
C THR A 126 -21.09 8.29 -2.55
N GLU A 127 -21.10 9.41 -3.29
CA GLU A 127 -22.12 9.69 -4.31
C GLU A 127 -21.98 8.79 -5.55
N LEU A 128 -20.82 8.16 -5.74
CA LEU A 128 -20.52 7.31 -6.88
C LEU A 128 -20.75 5.83 -6.62
N GLN A 129 -21.30 5.45 -5.46
CA GLN A 129 -21.41 4.05 -5.02
C GLN A 129 -22.15 3.11 -5.99
N LYS A 130 -23.05 3.66 -6.81
CA LYS A 130 -23.85 2.90 -7.80
C LYS A 130 -23.28 2.94 -9.21
N GLU A 131 -22.25 3.75 -9.42
CA GLU A 131 -21.63 3.92 -10.73
C GLU A 131 -20.82 2.67 -11.13
N TYR A 132 -20.69 2.49 -12.45
CA TYR A 132 -19.83 1.45 -13.01
C TYR A 132 -18.35 1.86 -12.90
N PRO A 133 -17.50 1.11 -12.18
CA PRO A 133 -16.15 1.55 -11.83
C PRO A 133 -15.27 1.90 -13.03
N ARG A 134 -15.46 1.20 -14.17
CA ARG A 134 -14.67 1.45 -15.38
C ARG A 134 -14.95 2.79 -16.05
N LEU A 135 -16.12 3.43 -15.76
CA LEU A 135 -16.50 4.75 -16.25
C LEU A 135 -15.95 5.91 -15.40
N LEU A 136 -15.40 5.62 -14.25
CA LEU A 136 -14.78 6.60 -13.37
C LEU A 136 -13.56 7.25 -14.04
N SER A 137 -13.25 8.49 -13.67
CA SER A 137 -11.97 9.12 -14.04
C SER A 137 -10.80 8.33 -13.47
N PHE A 138 -9.62 8.53 -14.03
CA PHE A 138 -8.43 7.82 -13.57
C PHE A 138 -8.11 8.11 -12.09
N GLY A 139 -8.26 9.37 -11.65
CA GLY A 139 -8.12 9.77 -10.26
C GLY A 139 -9.18 9.13 -9.34
N GLN A 140 -10.44 9.03 -9.80
CA GLN A 140 -11.51 8.34 -9.07
C GLN A 140 -11.24 6.84 -8.96
N LYS A 141 -10.77 6.17 -10.03
CA LYS A 141 -10.38 4.76 -10.00
C LYS A 141 -9.26 4.49 -8.99
N ARG A 142 -8.27 5.38 -8.89
CA ARG A 142 -7.21 5.25 -7.88
C ARG A 142 -7.74 5.40 -6.46
N ARG A 143 -8.63 6.38 -6.22
CA ARG A 143 -9.31 6.51 -4.93
C ARG A 143 -10.17 5.29 -4.61
N LEU A 144 -10.81 4.70 -5.62
CA LEU A 144 -11.56 3.44 -5.47
C LEU A 144 -10.64 2.29 -5.03
N GLY A 145 -9.47 2.15 -5.64
CA GLY A 145 -8.48 1.15 -5.21
C GLY A 145 -8.04 1.33 -3.74
N VAL A 146 -7.85 2.58 -3.30
CA VAL A 146 -7.57 2.87 -1.88
C VAL A 146 -8.77 2.54 -1.00
N ALA A 147 -10.00 2.89 -1.42
CA ALA A 147 -11.22 2.57 -0.67
C ALA A 147 -11.40 1.05 -0.52
N ALA A 148 -11.18 0.27 -1.58
CA ALA A 148 -11.24 -1.19 -1.55
C ALA A 148 -10.24 -1.79 -0.55
N ALA A 149 -9.00 -1.27 -0.54
CA ALA A 149 -7.99 -1.69 0.44
C ALA A 149 -8.38 -1.31 1.88
N LEU A 150 -8.95 -0.12 2.09
CA LEU A 150 -9.39 0.38 3.40
C LEU A 150 -10.57 -0.40 3.99
N ALA A 151 -11.42 -0.98 3.16
CA ALA A 151 -12.63 -1.67 3.61
C ALA A 151 -12.35 -2.90 4.49
N LEU A 152 -11.14 -3.45 4.44
CA LEU A 152 -10.69 -4.50 5.33
C LEU A 152 -10.10 -4.00 6.66
N ASN A 153 -10.11 -2.67 6.90
CA ASN A 153 -9.53 -2.01 8.07
C ASN A 153 -8.06 -2.42 8.32
N PRO A 154 -7.17 -2.35 7.32
CA PRO A 154 -5.79 -2.74 7.47
C PRO A 154 -5.05 -1.79 8.43
N ARG A 155 -3.99 -2.29 9.08
CA ARG A 155 -3.09 -1.45 9.88
C ARG A 155 -2.07 -0.71 9.02
N THR A 156 -1.76 -1.25 7.84
CA THR A 156 -0.80 -0.69 6.89
C THR A 156 -1.38 -0.63 5.50
N LEU A 157 -1.17 0.49 4.81
CA LEU A 157 -1.42 0.64 3.37
C LEU A 157 -0.10 0.79 2.63
N ILE A 158 0.13 -0.05 1.64
CA ILE A 158 1.23 0.07 0.69
C ILE A 158 0.66 0.61 -0.62
N LEU A 159 1.16 1.75 -1.07
CA LEU A 159 0.65 2.51 -2.20
C LEU A 159 1.73 2.59 -3.26
N ASP A 160 1.57 1.82 -4.36
CA ASP A 160 2.58 1.72 -5.40
C ASP A 160 2.33 2.75 -6.50
N GLU A 161 3.12 3.83 -6.49
CA GLU A 161 3.14 4.90 -7.50
C GLU A 161 1.77 5.50 -7.83
N ILE A 162 0.88 5.63 -6.84
CA ILE A 162 -0.52 6.02 -7.03
C ILE A 162 -0.71 7.47 -7.50
N THR A 163 0.31 8.32 -7.43
CA THR A 163 0.27 9.72 -7.87
C THR A 163 0.76 9.94 -9.30
N ASN A 164 1.26 8.90 -9.96
CA ASN A 164 1.80 9.00 -11.32
C ASN A 164 0.73 9.34 -12.35
N GLY A 165 1.03 10.30 -13.24
CA GLY A 165 0.12 10.70 -14.32
C GLY A 165 -1.10 11.48 -13.87
N GLN A 166 -1.15 11.92 -12.61
CA GLN A 166 -2.17 12.85 -12.11
C GLN A 166 -1.69 14.30 -12.24
N ASP A 167 -2.64 15.21 -12.42
CA ASP A 167 -2.36 16.63 -12.29
C ASP A 167 -2.09 17.05 -10.83
N ALA A 168 -1.66 18.29 -10.62
CA ALA A 168 -1.29 18.78 -9.29
C ALA A 168 -2.47 18.75 -8.30
N LEU A 169 -3.68 19.06 -8.75
CA LEU A 169 -4.87 19.08 -7.90
C LEU A 169 -5.30 17.66 -7.49
N GLU A 170 -5.29 16.73 -8.41
CA GLU A 170 -5.61 15.32 -8.12
C GLU A 170 -4.60 14.71 -7.14
N LYS A 171 -3.29 14.99 -7.33
CA LYS A 171 -2.24 14.56 -6.39
C LYS A 171 -2.49 15.13 -4.99
N GLU A 172 -2.74 16.42 -4.89
CA GLU A 172 -3.00 17.09 -3.60
C GLU A 172 -4.23 16.50 -2.90
N ASN A 173 -5.32 16.29 -3.63
CA ASN A 173 -6.53 15.65 -3.10
C ASN A 173 -6.23 14.24 -2.58
N MET A 174 -5.57 13.40 -3.37
CA MET A 174 -5.19 12.05 -2.97
C MET A 174 -4.35 12.06 -1.69
N MET A 175 -3.33 12.91 -1.66
CA MET A 175 -2.42 12.99 -0.50
C MET A 175 -3.12 13.54 0.74
N SER A 176 -4.07 14.45 0.59
CA SER A 176 -4.89 14.97 1.69
C SER A 176 -5.78 13.87 2.30
N TYR A 177 -6.41 13.01 1.48
CA TYR A 177 -7.16 11.86 1.97
C TYR A 177 -6.24 10.88 2.74
N LEU A 178 -5.07 10.55 2.19
CA LEU A 178 -4.12 9.64 2.84
C LEU A 178 -3.59 10.19 4.15
N LYS A 179 -3.26 11.48 4.20
CA LYS A 179 -2.85 12.16 5.42
C LYS A 179 -3.95 12.10 6.48
N ALA A 180 -5.19 12.40 6.11
CA ALA A 180 -6.32 12.33 7.02
C ALA A 180 -6.53 10.92 7.60
N ILE A 181 -6.35 9.86 6.79
CA ILE A 181 -6.43 8.47 7.22
C ILE A 181 -5.30 8.15 8.19
N ASN A 182 -4.06 8.50 7.87
CA ASN A 182 -2.91 8.28 8.75
C ASN A 182 -3.11 8.98 10.11
N GLU A 183 -3.48 10.27 10.10
CA GLU A 183 -3.62 11.07 11.34
C GLU A 183 -4.83 10.67 12.19
N LYS A 184 -5.98 10.37 11.57
CA LYS A 184 -7.22 10.08 12.29
C LYS A 184 -7.37 8.62 12.71
N ARG A 185 -6.87 7.68 11.89
CA ARG A 185 -7.02 6.23 12.14
C ARG A 185 -5.73 5.56 12.58
N GLY A 186 -4.59 6.26 12.56
CA GLY A 186 -3.29 5.68 12.92
C GLY A 186 -2.78 4.62 11.92
N ILE A 187 -3.33 4.57 10.70
CA ILE A 187 -2.93 3.61 9.67
C ILE A 187 -1.53 3.98 9.18
N THR A 188 -0.63 3.02 9.17
CA THR A 188 0.72 3.16 8.58
C THR A 188 0.60 3.30 7.07
N ILE A 189 1.30 4.26 6.49
CA ILE A 189 1.32 4.47 5.03
C ILE A 189 2.74 4.29 4.51
N ILE A 190 2.90 3.39 3.55
CA ILE A 190 4.12 3.18 2.78
C ILE A 190 3.84 3.67 1.37
N LEU A 191 4.37 4.83 1.03
CA LEU A 191 4.23 5.44 -0.28
C LEU A 191 5.46 5.12 -1.14
N ILE A 192 5.30 4.27 -2.15
CA ILE A 192 6.30 4.09 -3.19
C ILE A 192 6.10 5.22 -4.21
N SER A 193 7.11 6.08 -4.35
CA SER A 193 7.03 7.24 -5.24
C SER A 193 8.42 7.65 -5.72
N HIS A 194 8.46 8.38 -6.81
CA HIS A 194 9.63 9.12 -7.28
C HIS A 194 9.39 10.65 -7.29
N ASP A 195 8.21 11.09 -6.84
CA ASP A 195 7.82 12.49 -6.75
C ASP A 195 8.35 13.09 -5.43
N MET A 196 9.50 13.77 -5.49
CA MET A 196 10.17 14.30 -4.30
C MET A 196 9.39 15.44 -3.65
N ASP A 197 8.55 16.17 -4.38
CA ASP A 197 7.73 17.24 -3.80
C ASP A 197 6.64 16.64 -2.89
N ILE A 198 5.98 15.59 -3.35
CA ILE A 198 5.03 14.81 -2.55
C ILE A 198 5.72 14.23 -1.31
N VAL A 199 6.88 13.60 -1.51
CA VAL A 199 7.62 12.95 -0.42
C VAL A 199 8.01 13.97 0.66
N ARG A 200 8.61 15.10 0.29
CA ARG A 200 9.02 16.14 1.25
C ARG A 200 7.86 16.78 2.01
N ARG A 201 6.68 16.84 1.38
CA ARG A 201 5.50 17.47 1.96
C ARG A 201 4.73 16.54 2.91
N TYR A 202 4.65 15.25 2.62
CA TYR A 202 3.76 14.32 3.30
C TYR A 202 4.45 13.24 4.11
N ALA A 203 5.59 12.72 3.66
CA ALA A 203 6.30 11.68 4.38
C ALA A 203 7.10 12.27 5.55
N LYS A 204 7.09 11.57 6.68
CA LYS A 204 7.91 11.90 7.86
C LYS A 204 9.28 11.22 7.81
N ARG A 205 9.38 10.12 7.05
CA ARG A 205 10.59 9.32 6.90
C ARG A 205 10.70 8.85 5.45
N ALA A 206 11.91 8.74 4.96
CA ALA A 206 12.23 8.21 3.64
C ALA A 206 13.25 7.07 3.78
N VAL A 207 12.95 5.97 3.10
CA VAL A 207 13.85 4.82 2.96
C VAL A 207 14.21 4.72 1.48
N VAL A 208 15.51 4.78 1.16
CA VAL A 208 15.97 4.70 -0.23
C VAL A 208 16.61 3.36 -0.49
N LEU A 209 16.13 2.69 -1.53
CA LEU A 209 16.71 1.44 -2.01
C LEU A 209 17.56 1.65 -3.27
N HIS A 210 18.73 1.00 -3.30
CA HIS A 210 19.60 0.96 -4.45
C HIS A 210 20.17 -0.45 -4.61
N HIS A 211 19.97 -1.07 -5.77
CA HIS A 211 20.41 -2.45 -6.06
C HIS A 211 20.09 -3.46 -4.96
N GLY A 212 18.84 -3.40 -4.45
CA GLY A 212 18.35 -4.33 -3.45
C GLY A 212 18.83 -4.07 -2.02
N ARG A 213 19.56 -2.99 -1.76
CA ARG A 213 20.05 -2.59 -0.43
C ARG A 213 19.42 -1.29 0.02
N LYS A 214 19.23 -1.14 1.31
CA LYS A 214 18.90 0.14 1.92
C LYS A 214 20.15 1.02 1.98
N VAL A 215 20.12 2.16 1.30
CA VAL A 215 21.26 3.10 1.24
C VAL A 215 21.00 4.39 2.03
N PHE A 216 19.75 4.65 2.38
CA PHE A 216 19.37 5.78 3.21
C PHE A 216 18.13 5.43 4.04
N ASP A 217 18.07 5.98 5.24
CA ASP A 217 16.94 5.86 6.16
C ASP A 217 16.96 7.08 7.09
N GLY A 218 16.09 8.04 6.84
CA GLY A 218 16.10 9.32 7.54
C GLY A 218 14.93 10.22 7.14
N THR A 219 15.03 11.51 7.45
CA THR A 219 13.98 12.46 7.08
C THR A 219 14.08 12.86 5.60
N PRO A 220 12.95 13.13 4.90
CA PRO A 220 12.98 13.59 3.50
C PRO A 220 13.73 14.92 3.26
N LYS A 221 14.03 15.66 4.33
CA LYS A 221 14.80 16.91 4.23
C LYS A 221 16.30 16.67 4.10
N GLU A 222 16.77 15.50 4.49
CA GLU A 222 18.18 15.09 4.40
C GLU A 222 18.55 14.50 3.04
N LEU A 223 17.55 14.29 2.16
CA LEU A 223 17.69 13.90 0.75
C LEU A 223 17.79 15.14 -0.15
#